data_f4a72f181842f422fd73f152bea2413d
#
_entry.id   f4a72f181842f422fd73f152bea2413d
#
_cell.length_a   1.000
_cell.length_b   1.000
_cell.length_c   1.000
_cell.angle_alpha   90.00
_cell.angle_beta   90.00
_cell.angle_gamma   90.00
#
_symmetry.space_group_name_H-M   'P 1'
#
loop_
_entity.id
_entity.type
_entity.pdbx_description
1 polymer ?
#
loop_
_entity_poly.entity_id
_entity_poly.type
_entity_poly.pdbx_seq_one_letter_code
_entity_poly.pdbx_strand_id
1 'polypeptide(L)'
;MRITPDEVHLTNPDHYEAIYSVGSKYAKVTQFYGALGAGYSTFTAGPNEVHKLRRARLDPFFSRRNVLKLEYLVQARAEKLLNIMTSKFSRNEAVDLHHAFRSISVDVISDYAFGTSYELLSRDDLGKEFFELTGGIGPTWWVFQQWPAIQTFALFLPSSVAKKMNKPLSHILTLLEVF
;
A
#
# COMPACT_ATOMS: atom_id res chain seq x y z
N MET A 1 11.47 5.31 -28.56
CA MET A 1 11.38 4.05 -29.34
C MET A 1 9.98 3.46 -29.13
N ARG A 2 9.31 2.98 -30.16
CA ARG A 2 8.02 2.29 -30.05
C ARG A 2 8.24 0.85 -29.59
N ILE A 3 7.58 0.43 -28.51
CA ILE A 3 7.73 -0.91 -27.92
C ILE A 3 6.59 -1.83 -28.38
N THR A 4 5.35 -1.32 -28.31
CA THR A 4 4.14 -2.00 -28.76
C THR A 4 3.31 -1.09 -29.65
N PRO A 5 2.19 -1.53 -30.25
CA PRO A 5 1.29 -0.64 -30.98
C PRO A 5 0.83 0.59 -30.20
N ASP A 6 0.71 0.46 -28.86
CA ASP A 6 0.12 1.46 -27.97
C ASP A 6 1.13 2.07 -26.99
N GLU A 7 2.41 1.61 -27.01
CA GLU A 7 3.43 2.04 -26.04
C GLU A 7 4.67 2.61 -26.70
N VAL A 8 5.17 3.70 -26.14
CA VAL A 8 6.38 4.39 -26.56
C VAL A 8 7.32 4.55 -25.39
N HIS A 9 8.57 4.13 -25.55
CA HIS A 9 9.63 4.41 -24.58
C HIS A 9 10.25 5.78 -24.86
N LEU A 10 10.22 6.66 -23.87
CA LEU A 10 10.80 8.00 -23.91
C LEU A 10 12.12 8.01 -23.08
N THR A 11 13.22 8.33 -23.73
CA THR A 11 14.55 8.39 -23.10
C THR A 11 15.01 9.80 -22.78
N ASN A 12 14.40 10.82 -23.42
CA ASN A 12 14.78 12.20 -23.17
C ASN A 12 14.19 12.67 -21.82
N PRO A 13 15.01 13.14 -20.86
CA PRO A 13 14.54 13.66 -19.57
C PRO A 13 13.62 14.88 -19.69
N ASP A 14 13.67 15.65 -20.79
CA ASP A 14 12.81 16.81 -21.01
C ASP A 14 11.31 16.44 -21.04
N HIS A 15 11.01 15.18 -21.36
CA HIS A 15 9.63 14.68 -21.34
C HIS A 15 9.09 14.50 -19.91
N TYR A 16 9.96 14.44 -18.88
CA TYR A 16 9.54 14.22 -17.52
C TYR A 16 8.60 15.34 -17.03
N GLU A 17 9.00 16.58 -17.20
CA GLU A 17 8.19 17.74 -16.81
C GLU A 17 6.87 17.81 -17.57
N ALA A 18 6.88 17.53 -18.88
CA ALA A 18 5.68 17.52 -19.69
C ALA A 18 4.64 16.48 -19.22
N ILE A 19 5.11 15.32 -18.72
CA ILE A 19 4.25 14.21 -18.31
C ILE A 19 3.81 14.34 -16.84
N TYR A 20 4.75 14.70 -15.94
CA TYR A 20 4.54 14.64 -14.49
C TYR A 20 4.29 15.98 -13.80
N SER A 21 4.28 17.09 -14.55
CA SER A 21 3.98 18.39 -13.97
C SER A 21 2.56 18.48 -13.41
N VAL A 22 2.38 19.33 -12.41
CA VAL A 22 1.05 19.62 -11.86
C VAL A 22 0.16 20.21 -12.96
N GLY A 23 -1.00 19.59 -13.18
CA GLY A 23 -1.92 20.02 -14.25
C GLY A 23 -1.61 19.41 -15.63
N SER A 24 -0.68 18.47 -15.72
CA SER A 24 -0.43 17.73 -16.96
C SER A 24 -1.71 17.11 -17.52
N LYS A 25 -1.83 17.13 -18.84
CA LYS A 25 -2.94 16.52 -19.59
C LYS A 25 -2.87 14.98 -19.62
N TYR A 26 -1.72 14.43 -19.28
CA TYR A 26 -1.53 12.98 -19.31
C TYR A 26 -2.18 12.33 -18.09
N ALA A 27 -2.91 11.25 -18.34
CA ALA A 27 -3.60 10.47 -17.30
C ALA A 27 -2.90 9.13 -17.08
N LYS A 28 -3.20 8.48 -15.96
CA LYS A 28 -2.75 7.11 -15.68
C LYS A 28 -3.43 6.12 -16.63
N VAL A 29 -2.70 5.09 -17.03
CA VAL A 29 -3.26 3.99 -17.82
C VAL A 29 -4.23 3.19 -16.95
N THR A 30 -5.52 3.31 -17.22
CA THR A 30 -6.59 2.72 -16.39
C THR A 30 -6.46 1.20 -16.28
N GLN A 31 -6.08 0.52 -17.36
CA GLN A 31 -5.90 -0.93 -17.35
C GLN A 31 -4.77 -1.36 -16.40
N PHE A 32 -3.64 -0.64 -16.44
CA PHE A 32 -2.49 -0.93 -15.59
C PHE A 32 -2.83 -0.77 -14.10
N TYR A 33 -3.41 0.37 -13.73
CA TYR A 33 -3.75 0.65 -12.34
C TYR A 33 -5.01 -0.11 -11.86
N GLY A 34 -5.94 -0.40 -12.76
CA GLY A 34 -7.17 -1.14 -12.48
C GLY A 34 -6.90 -2.59 -12.04
N ALA A 35 -5.80 -3.18 -12.48
CA ALA A 35 -5.39 -4.53 -12.09
C ALA A 35 -5.14 -4.70 -10.57
N LEU A 36 -4.98 -3.61 -9.81
CA LEU A 36 -4.93 -3.65 -8.34
C LEU A 36 -6.28 -3.95 -7.67
N GLY A 37 -7.39 -3.89 -8.40
CA GLY A 37 -8.72 -4.15 -7.84
C GLY A 37 -9.28 -3.04 -6.93
N ALA A 38 -8.52 -1.97 -6.66
CA ALA A 38 -8.89 -0.88 -5.75
C ALA A 38 -9.55 0.29 -6.50
N GLY A 39 -10.63 0.03 -7.23
CA GLY A 39 -11.26 0.99 -8.16
C GLY A 39 -11.70 2.33 -7.55
N TYR A 40 -11.94 2.37 -6.23
CA TYR A 40 -12.30 3.61 -5.52
C TYR A 40 -11.10 4.36 -4.93
N SER A 41 -9.90 3.81 -5.01
CA SER A 41 -8.68 4.44 -4.50
C SER A 41 -8.29 5.67 -5.34
N THR A 42 -7.73 6.68 -4.70
CA THR A 42 -7.10 7.81 -5.37
C THR A 42 -5.90 7.37 -6.19
N PHE A 43 -5.16 6.37 -5.73
CA PHE A 43 -3.99 5.84 -6.41
C PHE A 43 -4.33 5.21 -7.76
N THR A 44 -5.44 4.47 -7.84
CA THR A 44 -5.87 3.75 -9.05
C THR A 44 -6.75 4.58 -9.98
N ALA A 45 -7.12 5.80 -9.59
CA ALA A 45 -7.92 6.69 -10.44
C ALA A 45 -7.18 6.98 -11.76
N GLY A 46 -7.72 6.51 -12.89
CA GLY A 46 -7.17 6.74 -14.22
C GLY A 46 -7.41 8.17 -14.71
N PRO A 47 -8.67 8.65 -14.83
CA PRO A 47 -8.96 10.01 -15.27
C PRO A 47 -8.49 11.07 -14.27
N ASN A 48 -7.85 12.14 -14.79
CA ASN A 48 -7.30 13.22 -13.97
C ASN A 48 -8.37 13.91 -13.11
N GLU A 49 -9.57 14.10 -13.62
CA GLU A 49 -10.68 14.73 -12.89
C GLU A 49 -11.11 13.89 -11.68
N VAL A 50 -11.21 12.59 -11.84
CA VAL A 50 -11.55 11.66 -10.74
C VAL A 50 -10.44 11.66 -9.70
N HIS A 51 -9.18 11.60 -10.14
CA HIS A 51 -8.02 11.68 -9.24
C HIS A 51 -8.04 12.99 -8.45
N LYS A 52 -8.21 14.12 -9.12
CA LYS A 52 -8.25 15.45 -8.51
C LYS A 52 -9.35 15.56 -7.46
N LEU A 53 -10.56 15.09 -7.78
CA LEU A 53 -11.69 15.11 -6.85
C LEU A 53 -11.42 14.27 -5.60
N ARG A 54 -10.88 13.06 -5.77
CA ARG A 54 -10.55 12.16 -4.65
C ARG A 54 -9.39 12.72 -3.82
N ARG A 55 -8.35 13.25 -4.46
CA ARG A 55 -7.19 13.84 -3.81
C ARG A 55 -7.56 15.04 -2.97
N ALA A 56 -8.40 15.94 -3.49
CA ALA A 56 -8.85 17.13 -2.79
C ALA A 56 -9.53 16.82 -1.43
N ARG A 57 -10.16 15.65 -1.31
CA ARG A 57 -10.77 15.20 -0.04
C ARG A 57 -9.73 14.70 0.97
N LEU A 58 -8.59 14.20 0.50
CA LEU A 58 -7.51 13.68 1.35
C LEU A 58 -6.49 14.75 1.74
N ASP A 59 -6.30 15.79 0.92
CA ASP A 59 -5.28 16.81 1.13
C ASP A 59 -5.38 17.52 2.49
N PRO A 60 -6.56 17.91 3.00
CA PRO A 60 -6.67 18.50 4.33
C PRO A 60 -6.20 17.56 5.45
N PHE A 61 -6.52 16.27 5.30
CA PHE A 61 -6.15 15.23 6.26
C PHE A 61 -4.63 15.04 6.30
N PHE A 62 -3.98 14.95 5.15
CA PHE A 62 -2.52 14.82 5.02
C PHE A 62 -1.78 16.16 4.92
N SER A 63 -2.42 17.27 5.34
CA SER A 63 -1.76 18.56 5.37
C SER A 63 -0.60 18.57 6.36
N ARG A 64 0.44 19.39 6.07
CA ARG A 64 1.61 19.56 6.97
C ARG A 64 1.18 19.84 8.41
N ARG A 65 0.18 20.70 8.61
CA ARG A 65 -0.33 21.04 9.95
C ARG A 65 -0.86 19.82 10.69
N ASN A 66 -1.58 18.93 10.02
CA ASN A 66 -2.15 17.74 10.64
C ASN A 66 -1.09 16.66 10.84
N VAL A 67 -0.16 16.50 9.90
CA VAL A 67 0.96 15.55 10.04
C VAL A 67 1.87 15.92 11.22
N LEU A 68 2.14 17.21 11.45
CA LEU A 68 2.93 17.65 12.62
C LEU A 68 2.26 17.31 13.95
N LYS A 69 0.93 17.19 13.99
CA LYS A 69 0.24 16.75 15.21
C LYS A 69 0.47 15.26 15.53
N LEU A 70 1.00 14.49 14.61
CA LEU A 70 1.28 13.06 14.80
C LEU A 70 2.65 12.80 15.45
N GLU A 71 3.42 13.84 15.74
CA GLU A 71 4.77 13.68 16.30
C GLU A 71 4.76 12.81 17.56
N TYR A 72 3.79 13.02 18.44
CA TYR A 72 3.64 12.20 19.65
C TYR A 72 3.42 10.73 19.36
N LEU A 73 2.65 10.42 18.31
CA LEU A 73 2.37 9.03 17.90
C LEU A 73 3.63 8.36 17.35
N VAL A 74 4.37 9.08 16.52
CA VAL A 74 5.65 8.59 15.96
C VAL A 74 6.66 8.37 17.07
N GLN A 75 6.78 9.30 18.03
CA GLN A 75 7.67 9.16 19.18
C GLN A 75 7.31 7.98 20.06
N ALA A 76 6.03 7.80 20.38
CA ALA A 76 5.57 6.65 21.16
C ALA A 76 5.92 5.30 20.49
N ARG A 77 5.77 5.20 19.17
CA ARG A 77 6.16 3.99 18.41
C ARG A 77 7.68 3.81 18.36
N ALA A 78 8.45 4.90 18.23
CA ALA A 78 9.90 4.84 18.29
C ALA A 78 10.42 4.40 19.67
N GLU A 79 9.88 4.92 20.76
CA GLU A 79 10.20 4.51 22.11
C GLU A 79 9.86 3.03 22.34
N LYS A 80 8.71 2.57 21.85
CA LYS A 80 8.33 1.16 21.90
C LYS A 80 9.37 0.28 21.18
N LEU A 81 9.83 0.67 20.00
CA LEU A 81 10.89 -0.06 19.30
C LEU A 81 12.20 -0.07 20.11
N LEU A 82 12.62 1.06 20.68
CA LEU A 82 13.82 1.12 21.50
C LEU A 82 13.74 0.16 22.69
N ASN A 83 12.60 0.07 23.37
CA ASN A 83 12.38 -0.86 24.46
C ASN A 83 12.48 -2.33 24.01
N ILE A 84 11.90 -2.66 22.85
CA ILE A 84 12.00 -3.99 22.23
C ILE A 84 13.47 -4.32 21.91
N MET A 85 14.19 -3.39 21.29
CA MET A 85 15.61 -3.56 20.94
C MET A 85 16.46 -3.77 22.21
N THR A 86 16.26 -2.96 23.23
CA THR A 86 16.98 -3.08 24.51
C THR A 86 16.71 -4.42 25.18
N SER A 87 15.46 -4.87 25.20
CA SER A 87 15.07 -6.17 25.76
C SER A 87 15.69 -7.33 24.98
N LYS A 88 15.67 -7.28 23.64
CA LYS A 88 16.28 -8.31 22.79
C LYS A 88 17.81 -8.31 22.92
N PHE A 89 18.43 -7.13 22.98
CA PHE A 89 19.87 -7.00 23.21
C PHE A 89 20.32 -7.63 24.53
N SER A 90 19.58 -7.39 25.63
CA SER A 90 19.90 -7.99 26.93
C SER A 90 19.78 -9.53 26.95
N ARG A 91 19.01 -10.10 26.02
CA ARG A 91 18.86 -11.55 25.82
C ARG A 91 19.79 -12.10 24.72
N ASN A 92 20.67 -11.27 24.16
CA ASN A 92 21.54 -11.60 23.03
C ASN A 92 20.77 -12.12 21.80
N GLU A 93 19.57 -11.55 21.55
CA GLU A 93 18.71 -11.85 20.41
C GLU A 93 18.90 -10.80 19.31
N ALA A 94 18.94 -11.24 18.06
CA ALA A 94 18.97 -10.34 16.90
C ALA A 94 17.60 -9.67 16.67
N VAL A 95 17.63 -8.42 16.18
CA VAL A 95 16.42 -7.67 15.76
C VAL A 95 16.43 -7.49 14.26
N ASP A 96 15.36 -7.89 13.59
CA ASP A 96 15.16 -7.58 12.16
C ASP A 96 14.68 -6.13 12.01
N LEU A 97 15.62 -5.23 11.73
CA LEU A 97 15.34 -3.80 11.58
C LEU A 97 14.47 -3.49 10.35
N HIS A 98 14.53 -4.33 9.29
CA HIS A 98 13.71 -4.15 8.11
C HIS A 98 12.21 -4.27 8.46
N HIS A 99 11.84 -5.33 9.16
CA HIS A 99 10.46 -5.52 9.61
C HIS A 99 10.07 -4.51 10.71
N ALA A 100 10.98 -4.22 11.64
CA ALA A 100 10.72 -3.27 12.72
C ALA A 100 10.35 -1.86 12.21
N PHE A 101 11.12 -1.29 11.28
CA PHE A 101 10.82 0.04 10.73
C PHE A 101 9.56 0.06 9.86
N ARG A 102 9.32 -1.00 9.11
CA ARG A 102 8.06 -1.13 8.35
C ARG A 102 6.86 -1.20 9.28
N SER A 103 6.97 -1.91 10.41
CA SER A 103 5.90 -2.03 11.40
C SER A 103 5.57 -0.69 12.07
N ILE A 104 6.56 0.14 12.40
CA ILE A 104 6.31 1.51 12.86
C ILE A 104 5.47 2.27 11.84
N SER A 105 5.86 2.22 10.57
CA SER A 105 5.17 2.96 9.52
C SER A 105 3.72 2.51 9.35
N VAL A 106 3.47 1.21 9.37
CA VAL A 106 2.11 0.65 9.27
C VAL A 106 1.29 0.97 10.52
N ASP A 107 1.86 0.81 11.71
CA ASP A 107 1.17 1.08 12.97
C ASP A 107 0.80 2.57 13.11
N VAL A 108 1.69 3.50 12.70
CA VAL A 108 1.41 4.94 12.70
C VAL A 108 0.32 5.29 11.70
N ILE A 109 0.41 4.79 10.46
CA ILE A 109 -0.56 5.18 9.44
C ILE A 109 -1.94 4.57 9.68
N SER A 110 -2.02 3.33 10.18
CA SER A 110 -3.29 2.70 10.50
C SER A 110 -3.99 3.38 11.69
N ASP A 111 -3.23 3.70 12.72
CA ASP A 111 -3.75 4.46 13.88
C ASP A 111 -4.28 5.83 13.45
N TYR A 112 -3.51 6.56 12.64
CA TYR A 112 -3.92 7.87 12.11
C TYR A 112 -5.13 7.79 11.19
N ALA A 113 -5.14 6.86 10.24
CA ALA A 113 -6.16 6.82 9.19
C ALA A 113 -7.47 6.17 9.67
N PHE A 114 -7.40 5.21 10.57
CA PHE A 114 -8.54 4.38 10.98
C PHE A 114 -8.84 4.47 12.49
N GLY A 115 -8.00 5.16 13.28
CA GLY A 115 -8.15 5.23 14.73
C GLY A 115 -7.84 3.91 15.45
N THR A 116 -7.25 2.95 14.73
CA THR A 116 -6.89 1.63 15.26
C THR A 116 -5.58 1.16 14.64
N SER A 117 -4.60 0.81 15.47
CA SER A 117 -3.31 0.27 15.01
C SER A 117 -3.39 -1.23 14.74
N TYR A 118 -2.65 -1.72 13.75
CA TYR A 118 -2.45 -3.16 13.53
C TYR A 118 -1.55 -3.81 14.58
N GLU A 119 -0.88 -3.02 15.41
CA GLU A 119 0.01 -3.45 16.49
C GLU A 119 1.10 -4.45 16.01
N LEU A 120 1.60 -4.25 14.78
CA LEU A 120 2.61 -5.12 14.19
C LEU A 120 3.91 -5.11 14.99
N LEU A 121 4.27 -3.94 15.55
CA LEU A 121 5.46 -3.78 16.37
C LEU A 121 5.39 -4.58 17.67
N SER A 122 4.18 -4.92 18.14
CA SER A 122 3.97 -5.73 19.35
C SER A 122 4.08 -7.23 19.11
N ARG A 123 4.13 -7.66 17.85
CA ARG A 123 4.24 -9.08 17.50
C ARG A 123 5.68 -9.58 17.65
N ASP A 124 5.85 -10.82 18.03
CA ASP A 124 7.18 -11.43 18.20
C ASP A 124 8.01 -11.41 16.90
N ASP A 125 7.33 -11.56 15.76
CA ASP A 125 7.92 -11.55 14.42
C ASP A 125 8.08 -10.14 13.83
N LEU A 126 7.75 -9.08 14.60
CA LEU A 126 7.73 -7.68 14.13
C LEU A 126 6.95 -7.51 12.83
N GLY A 127 5.80 -8.17 12.72
CA GLY A 127 4.92 -8.10 11.56
C GLY A 127 5.43 -8.79 10.29
N LYS A 128 6.44 -9.64 10.38
CA LYS A 128 7.03 -10.35 9.23
C LYS A 128 5.96 -11.10 8.43
N GLU A 129 5.11 -11.88 9.09
CA GLU A 129 4.03 -12.61 8.44
C GLU A 129 3.09 -11.68 7.66
N PHE A 130 2.71 -10.54 8.23
CA PHE A 130 1.89 -9.53 7.56
C PHE A 130 2.55 -9.03 6.26
N PHE A 131 3.87 -8.77 6.29
CA PHE A 131 4.59 -8.27 5.12
C PHE A 131 4.82 -9.34 4.06
N GLU A 132 5.02 -10.58 4.44
CA GLU A 132 5.12 -11.71 3.50
C GLU A 132 3.78 -11.93 2.77
N LEU A 133 2.66 -11.86 3.50
CA LEU A 133 1.33 -12.00 2.94
C LEU A 133 0.99 -10.85 1.97
N THR A 134 1.26 -9.61 2.38
CA THR A 134 1.00 -8.44 1.53
C THR A 134 1.95 -8.38 0.32
N GLY A 135 3.18 -8.88 0.45
CA GLY A 135 4.15 -9.01 -0.63
C GLY A 135 3.69 -9.92 -1.77
N GLY A 136 2.82 -10.88 -1.48
CA GLY A 136 2.22 -11.78 -2.48
C GLY A 136 1.28 -11.09 -3.48
N ILE A 137 0.88 -9.84 -3.24
CA ILE A 137 0.02 -9.06 -4.15
C ILE A 137 0.76 -8.74 -5.46
N GLY A 138 2.06 -8.50 -5.42
CA GLY A 138 2.85 -8.10 -6.59
C GLY A 138 2.77 -9.07 -7.77
N PRO A 139 3.06 -10.37 -7.59
CA PRO A 139 2.93 -11.38 -8.64
C PRO A 139 1.50 -11.51 -9.17
N THR A 140 0.50 -11.43 -8.29
CA THR A 140 -0.92 -11.50 -8.67
C THR A 140 -1.33 -10.33 -9.55
N TRP A 141 -0.81 -9.14 -9.27
CA TRP A 141 -1.05 -7.95 -10.08
C TRP A 141 -0.60 -8.13 -11.54
N TRP A 142 0.59 -8.71 -11.78
CA TRP A 142 1.08 -9.01 -13.13
C TRP A 142 0.13 -9.95 -13.89
N VAL A 143 -0.40 -10.97 -13.23
CA VAL A 143 -1.39 -11.89 -13.83
C VAL A 143 -2.65 -11.13 -14.22
N PHE A 144 -3.17 -10.29 -13.35
CA PHE A 144 -4.39 -9.51 -13.61
C PHE A 144 -4.22 -8.47 -14.71
N GLN A 145 -3.02 -7.91 -14.87
CA GLN A 145 -2.70 -7.02 -15.99
C GLN A 145 -2.77 -7.74 -17.34
N GLN A 146 -2.23 -8.97 -17.41
CA GLN A 146 -2.21 -9.73 -18.65
C GLN A 146 -3.59 -10.32 -18.99
N TRP A 147 -4.34 -10.71 -17.97
CA TRP A 147 -5.64 -11.37 -18.11
C TRP A 147 -6.71 -10.73 -17.21
N PRO A 148 -7.29 -9.59 -17.61
CA PRO A 148 -8.28 -8.90 -16.80
C PRO A 148 -9.53 -9.76 -16.47
N ALA A 149 -9.88 -10.71 -17.33
CA ALA A 149 -10.97 -11.64 -17.09
C ALA A 149 -10.75 -12.50 -15.83
N ILE A 150 -9.50 -12.88 -15.53
CA ILE A 150 -9.16 -13.63 -14.31
C ILE A 150 -9.43 -12.78 -13.07
N GLN A 151 -9.09 -11.49 -13.11
CA GLN A 151 -9.40 -10.56 -12.01
C GLN A 151 -10.90 -10.45 -11.78
N THR A 152 -11.66 -10.24 -12.85
CA THR A 152 -13.12 -10.14 -12.78
C THR A 152 -13.71 -11.39 -12.16
N PHE A 153 -13.29 -12.57 -12.62
CA PHE A 153 -13.72 -13.84 -12.06
C PHE A 153 -13.34 -13.99 -10.58
N ALA A 154 -12.12 -13.63 -10.21
CA ALA A 154 -11.64 -13.70 -8.83
C ALA A 154 -12.45 -12.80 -7.87
N LEU A 155 -12.87 -11.61 -8.33
CA LEU A 155 -13.69 -10.67 -7.54
C LEU A 155 -15.15 -11.16 -7.37
N PHE A 156 -15.66 -12.01 -8.27
CA PHE A 156 -16.99 -12.61 -8.15
C PHE A 156 -17.00 -13.89 -7.29
N LEU A 157 -15.82 -14.43 -6.94
CA LEU A 157 -15.75 -15.61 -6.08
C LEU A 157 -16.24 -15.29 -4.67
N PRO A 158 -17.13 -16.12 -4.10
CA PRO A 158 -17.49 -15.99 -2.69
C PRO A 158 -16.26 -16.03 -1.79
N SER A 159 -16.22 -15.17 -0.77
CA SER A 159 -15.09 -15.07 0.17
C SER A 159 -14.68 -16.42 0.78
N SER A 160 -15.64 -17.32 1.01
CA SER A 160 -15.42 -18.68 1.50
C SER A 160 -14.60 -19.54 0.55
N VAL A 161 -14.73 -19.35 -0.76
CA VAL A 161 -13.97 -20.08 -1.79
C VAL A 161 -12.60 -19.44 -1.97
N ALA A 162 -12.55 -18.11 -2.04
CA ALA A 162 -11.32 -17.34 -2.17
C ALA A 162 -10.34 -17.61 -1.00
N LYS A 163 -10.86 -17.71 0.22
CA LYS A 163 -10.07 -18.06 1.43
C LYS A 163 -9.44 -19.45 1.36
N LYS A 164 -10.05 -20.41 0.64
CA LYS A 164 -9.50 -21.78 0.49
C LYS A 164 -8.43 -21.88 -0.60
N MET A 165 -8.48 -21.00 -1.60
CA MET A 165 -7.59 -21.09 -2.78
C MET A 165 -6.21 -20.50 -2.54
N ASN A 166 -6.08 -19.46 -1.72
CA ASN A 166 -4.80 -18.76 -1.55
C ASN A 166 -4.71 -18.14 -0.15
N LYS A 167 -3.72 -18.58 0.66
CA LYS A 167 -3.48 -18.04 2.01
C LYS A 167 -3.26 -16.52 2.05
N PRO A 168 -2.43 -15.90 1.19
CA PRO A 168 -2.31 -14.45 1.12
C PRO A 168 -3.65 -13.74 0.87
N LEU A 169 -4.45 -14.23 -0.07
CA LEU A 169 -5.74 -13.64 -0.39
C LEU A 169 -6.74 -13.78 0.78
N SER A 170 -6.74 -14.93 1.47
CA SER A 170 -7.60 -15.15 2.63
C SER A 170 -7.31 -14.17 3.75
N HIS A 171 -6.04 -13.88 3.99
CA HIS A 171 -5.63 -12.95 5.05
C HIS A 171 -6.04 -11.50 4.72
N ILE A 172 -5.84 -11.06 3.47
CA ILE A 172 -6.27 -9.74 2.99
C ILE A 172 -7.78 -9.59 3.12
N LEU A 173 -8.56 -10.59 2.70
CA LEU A 173 -10.01 -10.58 2.82
C LEU A 173 -10.46 -10.52 4.29
N THR A 174 -9.78 -11.24 5.18
CA THR A 174 -10.07 -11.18 6.62
C THR A 174 -9.74 -9.81 7.20
N LEU A 175 -8.65 -9.16 6.79
CA LEU A 175 -8.33 -7.80 7.20
C LEU A 175 -9.36 -6.78 6.70
N LEU A 176 -9.88 -6.94 5.49
CA LEU A 176 -10.92 -6.07 4.93
C LEU A 176 -12.29 -6.27 5.58
N GLU A 177 -12.57 -7.45 6.18
CA GLU A 177 -13.82 -7.72 6.93
C GLU A 177 -13.80 -7.07 8.34
N VAL A 178 -12.65 -6.65 8.84
CA VAL A 178 -12.49 -6.02 10.18
C VAL A 178 -12.72 -4.50 10.14
N PHE A 179 -12.73 -3.89 8.94
CA PHE A 179 -12.96 -2.46 8.69
C PHE A 179 -14.25 -2.22 7.89
#